data_d95a0b58e62103073ec05408b9a99805
#
_entry.id   d95a0b58e62103073ec05408b9a99805
#
_cell.length_a   1.000
_cell.length_b   1.000
_cell.length_c   1.000
_cell.angle_alpha   90.00
_cell.angle_beta   90.00
_cell.angle_gamma   90.00
#
_symmetry.space_group_name_H-M   'P 1'
#
loop_
_entity.id
_entity.type
_entity.pdbx_description
1 polymer ?
#
loop_
_entity_poly.entity_id
_entity_poly.type
_entity_poly.pdbx_seq_one_letter_code
_entity_poly.pdbx_strand_id
1 'polypeptide(L)'
;LPTWYIPTLFILTIILVAIGCALCYQWLATKDEIEMKRLTYVALAGIVAVFASDTLVNSMKAFWGRMRPYEMNETWSNFTSWLQINGVNGHKSFPSGHSQEGWVALVLPLFVSPQRPTKRRNTFIFAVAFGSLMALSRVRVGAHFLSDVTMGSFISILVIYVLARLLNEKLMGEFLT
;
A
#
# COMPACT_ATOMS: atom_id res chain seq x y z
N LEU A 1 -20.56 -23.83 -2.18
CA LEU A 1 -21.26 -22.54 -1.97
C LEU A 1 -22.46 -22.48 -2.90
N PRO A 2 -23.63 -21.89 -2.47
CA PRO A 2 -24.81 -21.76 -3.34
C PRO A 2 -24.51 -20.98 -4.60
N THR A 3 -25.13 -21.34 -5.72
CA THR A 3 -24.87 -20.73 -7.05
C THR A 3 -25.16 -19.23 -7.13
N TRP A 4 -26.03 -18.71 -6.26
CA TRP A 4 -26.38 -17.28 -6.14
C TRP A 4 -25.32 -16.43 -5.39
N TYR A 5 -24.41 -17.06 -4.63
CA TYR A 5 -23.46 -16.37 -3.77
C TYR A 5 -22.51 -15.46 -4.56
N ILE A 6 -21.90 -15.98 -5.63
CA ILE A 6 -20.93 -15.22 -6.45
C ILE A 6 -21.62 -14.03 -7.17
N PRO A 7 -22.75 -14.22 -7.89
CA PRO A 7 -23.45 -13.09 -8.50
C PRO A 7 -23.90 -12.02 -7.51
N THR A 8 -24.37 -12.42 -6.33
CA THR A 8 -24.81 -11.47 -5.30
C THR A 8 -23.66 -10.62 -4.76
N LEU A 9 -22.49 -11.22 -4.48
CA LEU A 9 -21.31 -10.49 -4.08
C LEU A 9 -20.84 -9.52 -5.18
N PHE A 10 -20.87 -9.95 -6.44
CA PHE A 10 -20.48 -9.11 -7.56
C PHE A 10 -21.40 -7.88 -7.70
N ILE A 11 -22.72 -8.08 -7.64
CA ILE A 11 -23.71 -6.99 -7.67
C ILE A 11 -23.49 -6.04 -6.49
N LEU A 12 -23.33 -6.58 -5.27
CA LEU A 12 -23.09 -5.77 -4.07
C LEU A 12 -21.81 -4.94 -4.21
N THR A 13 -20.73 -5.52 -4.77
CA THR A 13 -19.49 -4.81 -5.02
C THR A 13 -19.70 -3.65 -6.00
N ILE A 14 -20.42 -3.87 -7.10
CA ILE A 14 -20.75 -2.81 -8.06
C ILE A 14 -21.53 -1.68 -7.40
N ILE A 15 -22.55 -2.00 -6.59
CA ILE A 15 -23.36 -1.02 -5.88
C ILE A 15 -22.49 -0.19 -4.93
N LEU A 16 -21.63 -0.85 -4.13
CA LEU A 16 -20.74 -0.17 -3.19
C LEU A 16 -19.74 0.75 -3.91
N VAL A 17 -19.18 0.31 -5.03
CA VAL A 17 -18.30 1.13 -5.86
C VAL A 17 -19.06 2.33 -6.44
N ALA A 18 -20.26 2.12 -6.97
CA ALA A 18 -21.09 3.21 -7.50
C ALA A 18 -21.44 4.26 -6.44
N ILE A 19 -21.84 3.83 -5.24
CA ILE A 19 -22.08 4.72 -4.10
C ILE A 19 -20.78 5.47 -3.73
N GLY A 20 -19.65 4.77 -3.63
CA GLY A 20 -18.36 5.39 -3.34
C GLY A 20 -17.96 6.46 -4.37
N CYS A 21 -18.16 6.17 -5.65
CA CYS A 21 -17.92 7.14 -6.74
C CYS A 21 -18.84 8.37 -6.65
N ALA A 22 -20.14 8.15 -6.37
CA ALA A 22 -21.10 9.23 -6.21
C ALA A 22 -20.75 10.14 -5.02
N LEU A 23 -20.41 9.57 -3.87
CA LEU A 23 -19.98 10.31 -2.68
C LEU A 23 -18.68 11.08 -2.94
N CYS A 24 -17.72 10.45 -3.63
CA CYS A 24 -16.46 11.08 -4.03
C CYS A 24 -16.71 12.28 -4.95
N TYR A 25 -17.57 12.11 -5.97
CA TYR A 25 -17.95 13.18 -6.88
C TYR A 25 -18.60 14.35 -6.15
N GLN A 26 -19.59 14.08 -5.28
CA GLN A 26 -20.24 15.11 -4.47
C GLN A 26 -19.24 15.85 -3.58
N TRP A 27 -18.31 15.11 -2.96
CA TRP A 27 -17.26 15.70 -2.14
C TRP A 27 -16.31 16.59 -2.96
N LEU A 28 -15.88 16.14 -4.15
CA LEU A 28 -15.04 16.92 -5.05
C LEU A 28 -15.73 18.19 -5.54
N ALA A 29 -17.03 18.11 -5.85
CA ALA A 29 -17.82 19.26 -6.29
C ALA A 29 -17.90 20.41 -5.26
N THR A 30 -17.54 20.15 -3.99
CA THR A 30 -17.46 21.17 -2.93
C THR A 30 -16.11 21.87 -2.85
N LYS A 31 -15.12 21.50 -3.69
CA LYS A 31 -13.74 22.02 -3.61
C LYS A 31 -13.56 23.20 -4.55
N ASP A 32 -12.78 24.18 -4.09
CA ASP A 32 -12.29 25.26 -4.94
C ASP A 32 -11.19 24.76 -5.89
N GLU A 33 -10.80 25.61 -6.84
CA GLU A 33 -9.82 25.29 -7.86
C GLU A 33 -8.44 24.94 -7.27
N ILE A 34 -8.03 25.64 -6.21
CA ILE A 34 -6.73 25.43 -5.54
C ILE A 34 -6.70 24.05 -4.88
N GLU A 35 -7.75 23.72 -4.13
CA GLU A 35 -7.85 22.43 -3.46
C GLU A 35 -8.00 21.28 -4.46
N MET A 36 -8.71 21.49 -5.58
CA MET A 36 -8.80 20.52 -6.68
C MET A 36 -7.44 20.24 -7.30
N LYS A 37 -6.65 21.30 -7.58
CA LYS A 37 -5.28 21.15 -8.09
C LYS A 37 -4.41 20.36 -7.11
N ARG A 38 -4.47 20.69 -5.82
CA ARG A 38 -3.76 19.94 -4.75
C ARG A 38 -4.15 18.47 -4.73
N LEU A 39 -5.46 18.17 -4.75
CA LEU A 39 -5.98 16.80 -4.72
C LEU A 39 -5.56 15.99 -5.96
N THR A 40 -5.50 16.65 -7.12
CA THR A 40 -5.02 16.04 -8.37
C THR A 40 -3.55 15.62 -8.24
N TYR A 41 -2.68 16.50 -7.72
CA TYR A 41 -1.28 16.13 -7.48
C TYR A 41 -1.12 15.02 -6.45
N VAL A 42 -1.93 15.02 -5.38
CA VAL A 42 -1.93 13.95 -4.38
C VAL A 42 -2.37 12.62 -5.01
N ALA A 43 -3.40 12.63 -5.85
CA ALA A 43 -3.88 11.44 -6.54
C ALA A 43 -2.80 10.87 -7.49
N LEU A 44 -2.16 11.72 -8.29
CA LEU A 44 -1.07 11.32 -9.18
C LEU A 44 0.11 10.75 -8.39
N ALA A 45 0.52 11.42 -7.30
CA ALA A 45 1.57 10.91 -6.42
C ALA A 45 1.19 9.55 -5.79
N GLY A 46 -0.08 9.38 -5.40
CA GLY A 46 -0.60 8.11 -4.88
C GLY A 46 -0.52 6.99 -5.92
N ILE A 47 -0.91 7.26 -7.16
CA ILE A 47 -0.81 6.30 -8.28
C ILE A 47 0.65 5.92 -8.50
N VAL A 48 1.55 6.89 -8.58
CA VAL A 48 2.99 6.63 -8.73
C VAL A 48 3.54 5.83 -7.56
N ALA A 49 3.09 6.13 -6.32
CA ALA A 49 3.51 5.37 -5.13
C ALA A 49 3.15 3.89 -5.21
N VAL A 50 1.92 3.58 -5.64
CA VAL A 50 1.44 2.20 -5.82
C VAL A 50 2.30 1.49 -6.87
N PHE A 51 2.41 2.05 -8.07
CA PHE A 51 3.16 1.42 -9.16
C PHE A 51 4.66 1.27 -8.85
N ALA A 52 5.29 2.28 -8.28
CA ALA A 52 6.71 2.24 -7.97
C ALA A 52 7.01 1.19 -6.88
N SER A 53 6.24 1.18 -5.78
CA SER A 53 6.44 0.22 -4.70
C SER A 53 6.12 -1.21 -5.13
N ASP A 54 5.06 -1.43 -5.93
CA ASP A 54 4.71 -2.74 -6.48
C ASP A 54 5.78 -3.26 -7.44
N THR A 55 6.28 -2.42 -8.34
CA THR A 55 7.35 -2.76 -9.28
C THR A 55 8.62 -3.16 -8.53
N LEU A 56 9.03 -2.38 -7.51
CA LEU A 56 10.21 -2.70 -6.70
C LEU A 56 10.06 -4.04 -5.99
N VAL A 57 8.93 -4.25 -5.31
CA VAL A 57 8.66 -5.49 -4.57
C VAL A 57 8.62 -6.69 -5.52
N ASN A 58 7.94 -6.61 -6.66
CA ASN A 58 7.83 -7.72 -7.60
C ASN A 58 9.15 -8.03 -8.31
N SER A 59 9.93 -7.00 -8.64
CA SER A 59 11.28 -7.18 -9.18
C SER A 59 12.18 -7.91 -8.19
N MET A 60 12.19 -7.49 -6.93
CA MET A 60 12.96 -8.17 -5.88
C MET A 60 12.50 -9.62 -5.68
N LYS A 61 11.20 -9.89 -5.67
CA LYS A 61 10.66 -11.26 -5.54
C LYS A 61 11.17 -12.19 -6.63
N ALA A 62 11.30 -11.68 -7.85
CA ALA A 62 11.77 -12.50 -8.98
C ALA A 62 13.20 -13.02 -8.76
N PHE A 63 14.07 -12.22 -8.16
CA PHE A 63 15.48 -12.56 -7.95
C PHE A 63 15.76 -13.24 -6.62
N TRP A 64 15.00 -12.90 -5.56
CA TRP A 64 15.28 -13.42 -4.22
C TRP A 64 14.99 -14.90 -4.07
N GLY A 65 13.93 -15.41 -4.72
CA GLY A 65 13.61 -16.83 -4.74
C GLY A 65 13.52 -17.47 -3.35
N ARG A 66 13.05 -16.74 -2.32
CA ARG A 66 12.96 -17.22 -0.95
C ARG A 66 11.68 -18.01 -0.73
N MET A 67 11.81 -19.19 -0.12
CA MET A 67 10.68 -20.02 0.30
C MET A 67 9.90 -19.34 1.43
N ARG A 68 8.60 -19.64 1.49
CA ARG A 68 7.71 -19.15 2.56
C ARG A 68 7.79 -20.04 3.80
N PRO A 69 7.46 -19.53 5.00
CA PRO A 69 7.43 -20.35 6.22
C PRO A 69 6.64 -21.66 6.08
N TYR A 70 5.47 -21.65 5.41
CA TYR A 70 4.66 -22.85 5.20
C TYR A 70 5.23 -23.83 4.15
N GLU A 71 6.26 -23.44 3.41
CA GLU A 71 7.01 -24.29 2.47
C GLU A 71 8.24 -24.96 3.11
N MET A 72 8.52 -24.64 4.40
CA MET A 72 9.66 -25.22 5.11
C MET A 72 9.43 -26.71 5.40
N ASN A 73 10.50 -27.50 5.29
CA ASN A 73 10.47 -28.88 5.75
C ASN A 73 10.51 -28.94 7.29
N GLU A 74 10.23 -30.10 7.87
CA GLU A 74 10.19 -30.30 9.34
C GLU A 74 11.49 -29.91 10.05
N THR A 75 12.62 -30.06 9.39
CA THR A 75 13.96 -29.76 9.94
C THR A 75 14.42 -28.34 9.66
N TRP A 76 13.66 -27.55 8.91
CA TRP A 76 14.04 -26.20 8.46
C TRP A 76 15.36 -26.14 7.68
N SER A 77 15.82 -27.28 7.13
CA SER A 77 17.09 -27.36 6.40
C SER A 77 17.08 -26.58 5.08
N ASN A 78 15.90 -26.27 4.54
CA ASN A 78 15.68 -25.44 3.36
C ASN A 78 15.46 -23.95 3.66
N PHE A 79 15.66 -23.54 4.93
CA PHE A 79 15.61 -22.13 5.32
C PHE A 79 16.74 -21.34 4.68
N THR A 80 16.41 -20.17 4.13
CA THR A 80 17.39 -19.20 3.61
C THR A 80 17.22 -17.84 4.30
N SER A 81 18.36 -17.21 4.59
CA SER A 81 18.36 -15.85 5.12
C SER A 81 17.75 -14.87 4.10
N TRP A 82 17.17 -13.79 4.58
CA TRP A 82 16.70 -12.69 3.72
C TRP A 82 17.83 -11.96 2.98
N LEU A 83 19.08 -12.11 3.42
CA LEU A 83 20.27 -11.61 2.74
C LEU A 83 20.74 -12.51 1.59
N GLN A 84 20.25 -13.74 1.52
CA GLN A 84 20.64 -14.70 0.50
C GLN A 84 19.72 -14.58 -0.72
N ILE A 85 20.32 -14.31 -1.86
CA ILE A 85 19.64 -14.33 -3.16
C ILE A 85 19.73 -15.75 -3.73
N ASN A 86 18.57 -16.40 -3.89
CA ASN A 86 18.49 -17.80 -4.36
C ASN A 86 18.26 -17.90 -5.88
N GLY A 87 18.16 -16.75 -6.58
CA GLY A 87 17.88 -16.70 -8.01
C GLY A 87 16.41 -16.97 -8.35
N VAL A 88 16.15 -17.12 -9.64
CA VAL A 88 14.80 -17.37 -10.20
C VAL A 88 14.45 -18.84 -10.03
N ASN A 89 13.74 -19.19 -8.97
CA ASN A 89 13.38 -20.57 -8.62
C ASN A 89 11.87 -20.78 -8.39
N GLY A 90 11.05 -19.75 -8.62
CA GLY A 90 9.59 -19.80 -8.45
C GLY A 90 9.09 -19.40 -7.05
N HIS A 91 9.93 -19.40 -6.02
CA HIS A 91 9.55 -18.97 -4.68
C HIS A 91 9.52 -17.44 -4.58
N LYS A 92 8.53 -16.90 -3.84
CA LYS A 92 8.22 -15.45 -3.84
C LYS A 92 7.88 -14.93 -2.44
N SER A 93 8.63 -15.37 -1.39
CA SER A 93 8.39 -14.89 -0.03
C SER A 93 8.88 -13.46 0.18
N PHE A 94 10.10 -13.14 -0.25
CA PHE A 94 10.75 -11.87 0.04
C PHE A 94 10.81 -10.93 -1.18
N PRO A 95 10.42 -9.66 -1.00
CA PRO A 95 9.69 -9.03 0.09
C PRO A 95 8.18 -9.32 0.06
N SER A 96 7.46 -8.99 1.16
CA SER A 96 6.01 -9.19 1.22
C SER A 96 5.23 -8.13 0.45
N GLY A 97 4.46 -8.54 -0.59
CA GLY A 97 3.58 -7.64 -1.34
C GLY A 97 2.38 -7.16 -0.54
N HIS A 98 1.72 -8.05 0.23
CA HIS A 98 0.58 -7.64 1.06
C HIS A 98 0.97 -6.62 2.15
N SER A 99 2.21 -6.70 2.67
CA SER A 99 2.69 -5.66 3.60
C SER A 99 2.89 -4.34 2.87
N GLN A 100 3.52 -4.37 1.68
CA GLN A 100 3.68 -3.19 0.83
C GLN A 100 2.32 -2.55 0.51
N GLU A 101 1.31 -3.35 0.09
CA GLU A 101 -0.05 -2.88 -0.20
C GLU A 101 -0.73 -2.25 1.03
N GLY A 102 -0.59 -2.87 2.22
CA GLY A 102 -1.14 -2.33 3.45
C GLY A 102 -0.59 -0.94 3.80
N TRP A 103 0.70 -0.73 3.59
CA TRP A 103 1.35 0.55 3.88
C TRP A 103 1.07 1.65 2.85
N VAL A 104 0.51 1.32 1.66
CA VAL A 104 0.01 2.32 0.70
C VAL A 104 -1.05 3.22 1.35
N ALA A 105 -1.74 2.76 2.40
CA ALA A 105 -2.66 3.58 3.17
C ALA A 105 -2.04 4.89 3.69
N LEU A 106 -0.71 5.02 3.79
CA LEU A 106 -0.02 6.27 4.13
C LEU A 106 -0.22 7.41 3.09
N VAL A 107 -0.77 7.12 1.93
CA VAL A 107 -1.22 8.14 0.97
C VAL A 107 -2.47 8.88 1.48
N LEU A 108 -3.33 8.23 2.27
CA LEU A 108 -4.60 8.80 2.75
C LEU A 108 -4.45 10.12 3.51
N PRO A 109 -3.49 10.30 4.44
CA PRO A 109 -3.26 11.58 5.12
C PRO A 109 -2.96 12.75 4.19
N LEU A 110 -2.42 12.48 2.99
CA LEU A 110 -2.10 13.51 2.01
C LEU A 110 -3.36 14.11 1.37
N PHE A 111 -4.48 13.36 1.31
CA PHE A 111 -5.77 13.86 0.86
C PHE A 111 -6.45 14.77 1.88
N VAL A 112 -6.04 14.72 3.14
CA VAL A 112 -6.59 15.60 4.18
C VAL A 112 -5.93 16.96 4.09
N SER A 113 -6.75 18.02 4.01
CA SER A 113 -6.27 19.41 3.95
C SER A 113 -5.34 19.74 5.11
N PRO A 114 -4.22 20.47 4.86
CA PRO A 114 -3.28 20.91 5.90
C PRO A 114 -3.92 21.72 7.02
N GLN A 115 -5.02 22.45 6.72
CA GLN A 115 -5.78 23.25 7.67
C GLN A 115 -6.59 22.40 8.69
N ARG A 116 -6.58 21.07 8.54
CA ARG A 116 -7.26 20.12 9.44
C ARG A 116 -6.26 19.17 10.13
N PRO A 117 -5.35 19.67 10.97
CA PRO A 117 -4.23 18.89 11.49
C PRO A 117 -4.67 17.67 12.33
N THR A 118 -5.72 17.80 13.13
CA THR A 118 -6.25 16.67 13.92
C THR A 118 -6.77 15.55 13.04
N LYS A 119 -7.53 15.88 11.99
CA LYS A 119 -8.04 14.88 11.04
C LYS A 119 -6.90 14.19 10.31
N ARG A 120 -5.90 14.96 9.86
CA ARG A 120 -4.70 14.44 9.19
C ARG A 120 -3.92 13.48 10.09
N ARG A 121 -3.72 13.85 11.37
CA ARG A 121 -3.07 12.99 12.36
C ARG A 121 -3.84 11.68 12.58
N ASN A 122 -5.17 11.76 12.74
CA ASN A 122 -5.99 10.57 12.96
C ASN A 122 -5.96 9.64 11.74
N THR A 123 -6.01 10.19 10.53
CA THR A 123 -5.88 9.41 9.29
C THR A 123 -4.48 8.78 9.19
N PHE A 124 -3.43 9.47 9.62
CA PHE A 124 -2.08 8.92 9.68
C PHE A 124 -1.99 7.75 10.69
N ILE A 125 -2.53 7.91 11.90
CA ILE A 125 -2.58 6.83 12.90
C ILE A 125 -3.35 5.62 12.36
N PHE A 126 -4.49 5.85 11.71
CA PHE A 126 -5.25 4.79 11.04
C PHE A 126 -4.40 4.06 9.99
N ALA A 127 -3.71 4.79 9.10
CA ALA A 127 -2.88 4.21 8.06
C ALA A 127 -1.73 3.36 8.62
N VAL A 128 -1.07 3.84 9.68
CA VAL A 128 -0.01 3.09 10.39
C VAL A 128 -0.58 1.81 11.02
N ALA A 129 -1.71 1.91 11.72
CA ALA A 129 -2.36 0.74 12.32
C ALA A 129 -2.76 -0.29 11.26
N PHE A 130 -3.37 0.14 10.16
CA PHE A 130 -3.79 -0.71 9.06
C PHE A 130 -2.60 -1.42 8.39
N GLY A 131 -1.54 -0.68 8.02
CA GLY A 131 -0.33 -1.26 7.44
C GLY A 131 0.36 -2.27 8.36
N SER A 132 0.45 -1.94 9.67
CA SER A 132 1.03 -2.83 10.68
C SER A 132 0.21 -4.11 10.86
N LEU A 133 -1.11 -4.01 10.96
CA LEU A 133 -2.00 -5.18 11.09
C LEU A 133 -1.93 -6.06 9.84
N MET A 134 -1.89 -5.47 8.64
CA MET A 134 -1.72 -6.21 7.41
C MET A 134 -0.38 -6.98 7.41
N ALA A 135 0.72 -6.33 7.77
CA ALA A 135 2.03 -6.97 7.86
C ALA A 135 2.06 -8.12 8.88
N LEU A 136 1.56 -7.88 10.10
CA LEU A 136 1.51 -8.90 11.16
C LEU A 136 0.61 -10.08 10.78
N SER A 137 -0.49 -9.84 10.06
CA SER A 137 -1.36 -10.91 9.58
C SER A 137 -0.62 -11.92 8.69
N ARG A 138 0.34 -11.45 7.89
CA ARG A 138 1.13 -12.33 6.99
C ARG A 138 2.11 -13.21 7.74
N VAL A 139 2.67 -12.71 8.84
CA VAL A 139 3.52 -13.50 9.73
C VAL A 139 2.68 -14.55 10.47
N ARG A 140 1.53 -14.13 11.01
CA ARG A 140 0.64 -15.03 11.76
C ARG A 140 0.13 -16.22 10.94
N VAL A 141 -0.19 -16.03 9.67
CA VAL A 141 -0.64 -17.13 8.79
C VAL A 141 0.51 -17.95 8.19
N GLY A 142 1.77 -17.69 8.60
CA GLY A 142 2.94 -18.39 8.08
C GLY A 142 3.26 -18.13 6.60
N ALA A 143 2.67 -17.07 6.00
CA ALA A 143 2.89 -16.75 4.59
C ALA A 143 4.22 -16.02 4.34
N HIS A 144 4.74 -15.34 5.35
CA HIS A 144 5.96 -14.53 5.25
C HIS A 144 6.72 -14.55 6.58
N PHE A 145 8.05 -14.45 6.51
CA PHE A 145 8.89 -14.18 7.68
C PHE A 145 8.78 -12.70 8.09
N LEU A 146 9.17 -12.39 9.33
CA LEU A 146 9.19 -11.01 9.82
C LEU A 146 10.05 -10.10 8.93
N SER A 147 11.21 -10.58 8.45
CA SER A 147 12.07 -9.84 7.52
C SER A 147 11.39 -9.51 6.19
N ASP A 148 10.52 -10.41 5.66
CA ASP A 148 9.82 -10.18 4.39
C ASP A 148 8.80 -9.03 4.52
N VAL A 149 8.05 -9.03 5.64
CA VAL A 149 7.03 -8.00 5.90
C VAL A 149 7.68 -6.66 6.24
N THR A 150 8.80 -6.67 6.97
CA THR A 150 9.56 -5.45 7.29
C THR A 150 10.10 -4.79 6.02
N MET A 151 10.70 -5.56 5.11
CA MET A 151 11.21 -5.02 3.85
C MET A 151 10.10 -4.51 2.94
N GLY A 152 8.99 -5.25 2.80
CA GLY A 152 7.84 -4.80 2.03
C GLY A 152 7.24 -3.50 2.58
N SER A 153 7.14 -3.38 3.91
CA SER A 153 6.71 -2.16 4.59
C SER A 153 7.67 -1.01 4.35
N PHE A 154 8.98 -1.25 4.50
CA PHE A 154 10.02 -0.23 4.32
C PHE A 154 10.00 0.36 2.90
N ILE A 155 9.89 -0.48 1.87
CA ILE A 155 9.82 -0.02 0.47
C ILE A 155 8.63 0.93 0.28
N SER A 156 7.44 0.56 0.74
CA SER A 156 6.24 1.38 0.61
C SER A 156 6.36 2.70 1.37
N ILE A 157 6.81 2.66 2.62
CA ILE A 157 7.02 3.85 3.46
C ILE A 157 8.03 4.79 2.80
N LEU A 158 9.16 4.27 2.31
CA LEU A 158 10.21 5.08 1.67
C LEU A 158 9.69 5.76 0.40
N VAL A 159 9.03 5.01 -0.49
CA VAL A 159 8.47 5.55 -1.73
C VAL A 159 7.46 6.66 -1.43
N ILE A 160 6.53 6.43 -0.51
CA ILE A 160 5.51 7.42 -0.14
C ILE A 160 6.14 8.64 0.51
N TYR A 161 7.13 8.44 1.39
CA TYR A 161 7.86 9.56 2.01
C TYR A 161 8.55 10.45 0.97
N VAL A 162 9.27 9.86 0.01
CA VAL A 162 9.94 10.62 -1.05
C VAL A 162 8.93 11.40 -1.89
N LEU A 163 7.84 10.74 -2.32
CA LEU A 163 6.81 11.41 -3.11
C LEU A 163 6.08 12.50 -2.33
N ALA A 164 5.83 12.31 -1.04
CA ALA A 164 5.23 13.33 -0.18
C ALA A 164 6.15 14.54 -0.01
N ARG A 165 7.46 14.33 0.06
CA ARG A 165 8.45 15.43 0.10
C ARG A 165 8.46 16.22 -1.20
N LEU A 166 8.55 15.54 -2.35
CA LEU A 166 8.54 16.18 -3.67
C LEU A 166 7.22 16.93 -3.92
N LEU A 167 6.09 16.35 -3.51
CA LEU A 167 4.79 16.99 -3.60
C LEU A 167 4.72 18.27 -2.76
N ASN A 168 5.23 18.25 -1.53
CA ASN A 168 5.23 19.40 -0.65
C ASN A 168 6.11 20.53 -1.19
N GLU A 169 7.29 20.23 -1.72
CA GLU A 169 8.18 21.20 -2.34
C GLU A 169 7.54 21.85 -3.58
N LYS A 170 6.86 21.05 -4.42
CA LYS A 170 6.14 21.57 -5.59
C LYS A 170 4.99 22.48 -5.20
N LEU A 171 4.13 22.05 -4.27
CA LEU A 171 2.99 22.86 -3.83
C LEU A 171 3.44 24.16 -3.14
N MET A 172 4.51 24.12 -2.34
CA MET A 172 5.08 25.32 -1.73
C MET A 172 5.61 26.28 -2.80
N GLY A 173 6.26 25.80 -3.85
CA GLY A 173 6.73 26.63 -4.96
C GLY A 173 5.59 27.29 -5.75
N GLU A 174 4.49 26.61 -5.99
CA GLU A 174 3.36 27.13 -6.76
C GLU A 174 2.47 28.12 -5.96
N PHE A 175 2.47 28.06 -4.62
CA PHE A 175 1.67 28.97 -3.78
C PHE A 175 2.45 30.21 -3.29
N LEU A 176 3.78 30.25 -3.49
CA LEU A 176 4.62 31.40 -3.13
C LEU A 176 4.97 32.29 -4.32
N THR A 177 4.59 31.89 -5.54
CA THR A 177 4.65 32.70 -6.77
C THR A 177 3.29 33.22 -7.17
#